data_ce2112d551397db31d5f21afd48bce99
#
_entry.id   ce2112d551397db31d5f21afd48bce99
#
_cell.length_a   1.000
_cell.length_b   1.000
_cell.length_c   1.000
_cell.angle_alpha   90.00
_cell.angle_beta   90.00
_cell.angle_gamma   90.00
#
_symmetry.space_group_name_H-M   'P 1'
#
loop_
_entity.id
_entity.type
_entity.pdbx_description
1 polymer ?
#
loop_
_entity_poly.entity_id
_entity_poly.type
_entity_poly.pdbx_seq_one_letter_code
_entity_poly.pdbx_strand_id
1 'polypeptide(L)'
;AKKAYNIKMIQDRLKNKGFFGYLRFLAQKNRHNTANGDFDWGWDGGDLIPETPSKNRWQEHLRSLYYPQNQKSNYLRIYMHFFYLLTLLGLLFSIPLKDSKNNYAILKLAFIGAILYLLLFEGGRSRYLIQFMPFWYLLSASGWLGLREIRRYKKTVK
;
A
#
# COMPACT_ATOMS: atom_id res chain seq x y z
N ALA A 1 32.70 -13.83 -10.02
CA ALA A 1 32.45 -14.59 -8.81
C ALA A 1 31.08 -14.26 -8.16
N LYS A 2 30.74 -13.01 -7.80
CA LYS A 2 29.49 -12.62 -7.11
C LYS A 2 28.20 -12.96 -7.90
N LYS A 3 28.17 -12.73 -9.22
CA LYS A 3 27.01 -13.02 -10.07
C LYS A 3 26.67 -14.52 -10.09
N ALA A 4 27.66 -15.37 -10.28
CA ALA A 4 27.47 -16.82 -10.29
C ALA A 4 26.98 -17.36 -8.94
N TYR A 5 27.51 -16.83 -7.83
CA TYR A 5 27.07 -17.16 -6.49
C TYR A 5 25.59 -16.78 -6.27
N ASN A 6 25.19 -15.56 -6.67
CA ASN A 6 23.82 -15.10 -6.51
C ASN A 6 22.85 -15.94 -7.34
N ILE A 7 23.20 -16.29 -8.57
CA ILE A 7 22.38 -17.16 -9.43
C ILE A 7 22.18 -18.52 -8.78
N LYS A 8 23.28 -19.16 -8.31
CA LYS A 8 23.21 -20.44 -7.60
C LYS A 8 22.31 -20.37 -6.38
N MET A 9 22.45 -19.34 -5.56
CA MET A 9 21.63 -19.12 -4.37
C MET A 9 20.14 -18.98 -4.72
N ILE A 10 19.81 -18.28 -5.81
CA ILE A 10 18.42 -18.15 -6.28
C ILE A 10 17.87 -19.50 -6.73
N GLN A 11 18.64 -20.25 -7.51
CA GLN A 11 18.26 -21.58 -7.98
C GLN A 11 18.02 -22.56 -6.82
N ASP A 12 18.93 -22.59 -5.85
CA ASP A 12 18.78 -23.43 -4.66
C ASP A 12 17.54 -23.06 -3.83
N ARG A 13 17.26 -21.78 -3.66
CA ARG A 13 16.05 -21.30 -2.96
C ARG A 13 14.76 -21.67 -3.69
N LEU A 14 14.74 -21.55 -5.02
CA LEU A 14 13.57 -21.93 -5.83
C LEU A 14 13.36 -23.43 -5.80
N LYS A 15 14.42 -24.22 -5.92
CA LYS A 15 14.37 -25.69 -5.84
C LYS A 15 13.88 -26.17 -4.48
N ASN A 16 14.41 -25.60 -3.39
CA ASN A 16 14.04 -26.00 -2.04
C ASN A 16 12.60 -25.63 -1.66
N LYS A 17 12.09 -24.49 -2.16
CA LYS A 17 10.71 -24.05 -1.88
C LYS A 17 9.67 -24.77 -2.76
N GLY A 18 10.04 -25.18 -3.96
CA GLY A 18 9.13 -25.67 -4.98
C GLY A 18 8.12 -24.59 -5.43
N PHE A 19 7.26 -24.92 -6.38
CA PHE A 19 6.30 -23.98 -6.96
C PHE A 19 5.31 -23.40 -5.91
N PHE A 20 4.67 -24.26 -5.14
CA PHE A 20 3.69 -23.81 -4.12
C PHE A 20 4.33 -23.04 -2.97
N GLY A 21 5.54 -23.44 -2.55
CA GLY A 21 6.29 -22.71 -1.52
C GLY A 21 6.69 -21.32 -2.01
N TYR A 22 6.99 -21.16 -3.30
CA TYR A 22 7.27 -19.86 -3.90
C TYR A 22 6.02 -18.98 -4.00
N LEU A 23 4.87 -19.52 -4.40
CA LEU A 23 3.60 -18.79 -4.39
C LEU A 23 3.24 -18.32 -2.99
N ARG A 24 3.40 -19.17 -1.97
CA ARG A 24 3.18 -18.78 -0.57
C ARG A 24 4.11 -17.65 -0.15
N PHE A 25 5.37 -17.70 -0.54
CA PHE A 25 6.33 -16.62 -0.28
C PHE A 25 5.90 -15.31 -0.94
N LEU A 26 5.47 -15.34 -2.21
CA LEU A 26 4.95 -14.15 -2.90
C LEU A 26 3.69 -13.59 -2.22
N ALA A 27 2.78 -14.45 -1.80
CA ALA A 27 1.58 -14.04 -1.06
C ALA A 27 1.94 -13.37 0.29
N GLN A 28 2.88 -13.93 1.04
CA GLN A 28 3.40 -13.32 2.27
C GLN A 28 4.08 -11.99 1.99
N LYS A 29 4.91 -11.90 0.96
CA LYS A 29 5.57 -10.67 0.54
C LYS A 29 4.56 -9.60 0.16
N ASN A 30 3.53 -9.95 -0.61
CA ASN A 30 2.46 -9.03 -0.96
C ASN A 30 1.72 -8.52 0.28
N ARG A 31 1.42 -9.44 1.21
CA ARG A 31 0.80 -9.06 2.49
C ARG A 31 1.64 -8.02 3.24
N HIS A 32 2.97 -8.19 3.31
CA HIS A 32 3.84 -7.20 3.96
C HIS A 32 3.89 -5.87 3.20
N ASN A 33 3.86 -5.89 1.87
CA ASN A 33 3.82 -4.67 1.05
C ASN A 33 2.53 -3.87 1.26
N THR A 34 1.41 -4.56 1.56
CA THR A 34 0.06 -3.95 1.63
C THR A 34 -0.58 -4.02 3.02
N ALA A 35 0.18 -4.42 4.06
CA ALA A 35 -0.40 -4.77 5.36
C ALA A 35 -0.89 -3.55 6.15
N ASN A 36 -0.21 -2.42 6.03
CA ASN A 36 -0.50 -1.27 6.87
C ASN A 36 -0.61 0.03 6.06
N GLY A 37 -1.45 0.92 6.55
CA GLY A 37 -1.65 2.24 5.96
C GLY A 37 -0.70 3.30 6.49
N ASP A 38 0.19 2.98 7.44
CA ASP A 38 1.21 3.89 7.96
C ASP A 38 2.54 3.80 7.19
N PHE A 39 2.59 2.89 6.20
CA PHE A 39 3.72 2.71 5.29
C PHE A 39 5.06 2.48 5.99
N ASP A 40 5.05 1.68 7.04
CA ASP A 40 6.20 1.39 7.90
C ASP A 40 6.78 2.61 8.64
N TRP A 41 6.03 3.74 8.67
CA TRP A 41 6.51 4.93 9.37
C TRP A 41 6.87 4.64 10.83
N GLY A 42 6.03 3.88 11.54
CA GLY A 42 6.27 3.53 12.94
C GLY A 42 7.56 2.73 13.16
N TRP A 43 8.03 2.01 12.16
CA TRP A 43 9.28 1.22 12.19
C TRP A 43 10.50 2.03 11.76
N ASP A 44 10.42 2.64 10.58
CA ASP A 44 11.55 3.34 9.99
C ASP A 44 11.80 4.71 10.65
N GLY A 45 10.81 5.26 11.34
CA GLY A 45 10.90 6.51 12.10
C GLY A 45 11.18 6.33 13.60
N GLY A 46 11.26 5.09 14.09
CA GLY A 46 11.41 4.80 15.52
C GLY A 46 12.70 5.33 16.15
N ASP A 47 13.76 5.46 15.37
CA ASP A 47 15.05 5.96 15.80
C ASP A 47 15.20 7.48 15.63
N LEU A 48 14.21 8.14 15.02
CA LEU A 48 14.20 9.59 14.83
C LEU A 48 13.78 10.27 16.13
N ILE A 49 14.69 10.37 17.07
CA ILE A 49 14.51 11.17 18.28
C ILE A 49 14.99 12.59 17.97
N PRO A 50 14.19 13.63 18.22
CA PRO A 50 14.66 14.98 18.03
C PRO A 50 15.81 15.27 19.01
N GLU A 51 17.01 15.50 18.51
CA GLU A 51 18.21 15.83 19.29
C GLU A 51 18.06 17.17 20.02
N THR A 52 17.19 18.04 19.52
CA THR A 52 17.00 19.38 20.08
C THR A 52 15.65 19.49 20.79
N PRO A 53 15.57 20.17 21.95
CA PRO A 53 14.31 20.43 22.63
C PRO A 53 13.36 21.27 21.75
N SER A 54 12.05 21.13 21.96
CA SER A 54 11.07 21.92 21.24
C SER A 54 11.15 23.40 21.66
N LYS A 55 11.14 24.31 20.69
CA LYS A 55 11.23 25.76 20.92
C LYS A 55 9.90 26.39 21.36
N ASN A 56 8.78 25.75 21.04
CA ASN A 56 7.45 26.26 21.37
C ASN A 56 6.43 25.11 21.45
N ARG A 57 5.22 25.41 21.99
CA ARG A 57 4.12 24.44 22.15
C ARG A 57 3.64 23.82 20.83
N TRP A 58 3.65 24.57 19.74
CA TRP A 58 3.27 24.05 18.41
C TRP A 58 4.25 22.99 17.93
N GLN A 59 5.54 23.24 18.06
CA GLN A 59 6.57 22.28 17.69
C GLN A 59 6.48 21.01 18.54
N GLU A 60 6.22 21.16 19.84
CA GLU A 60 6.00 20.02 20.74
C GLU A 60 4.77 19.21 20.33
N HIS A 61 3.66 19.89 20.02
CA HIS A 61 2.44 19.24 19.55
C HIS A 61 2.65 18.48 18.23
N LEU A 62 3.27 19.10 17.23
CA LEU A 62 3.61 18.44 15.97
C LEU A 62 4.54 17.25 16.20
N ARG A 63 5.58 17.38 16.99
CA ARG A 63 6.46 16.27 17.35
C ARG A 63 5.68 15.13 18.02
N SER A 64 4.77 15.43 18.93
CA SER A 64 3.96 14.40 19.59
C SER A 64 3.05 13.61 18.65
N LEU A 65 2.65 14.19 17.52
CA LEU A 65 1.87 13.54 16.48
C LEU A 65 2.74 12.72 15.52
N TYR A 66 3.89 13.28 15.14
CA TYR A 66 4.69 12.70 14.07
C TYR A 66 5.76 11.71 14.56
N TYR A 67 6.23 11.81 15.79
CA TYR A 67 7.22 10.85 16.29
C TYR A 67 6.56 9.58 16.82
N PRO A 68 6.92 8.39 16.31
CA PRO A 68 6.24 7.12 16.58
C PRO A 68 6.23 6.70 18.05
N GLN A 69 7.17 7.20 18.84
CA GLN A 69 7.32 6.86 20.26
C GLN A 69 6.26 7.54 21.16
N ASN A 70 5.55 8.53 20.65
CA ASN A 70 4.54 9.25 21.42
C ASN A 70 3.15 8.59 21.30
N GLN A 71 2.40 8.58 22.42
CA GLN A 71 1.04 8.04 22.43
C GLN A 71 0.11 8.73 21.41
N LYS A 72 0.30 10.03 21.16
CA LYS A 72 -0.50 10.78 20.19
C LYS A 72 -0.26 10.35 18.74
N SER A 73 0.90 9.79 18.43
CA SER A 73 1.18 9.25 17.10
C SER A 73 0.26 8.07 16.74
N ASN A 74 -0.26 7.35 17.73
CA ASN A 74 -1.23 6.28 17.51
C ASN A 74 -2.53 6.79 16.87
N TYR A 75 -2.99 8.01 17.22
CA TYR A 75 -4.16 8.61 16.57
C TYR A 75 -3.91 8.86 15.07
N LEU A 76 -2.72 9.37 14.73
CA LEU A 76 -2.34 9.57 13.33
C LEU A 76 -2.28 8.22 12.58
N ARG A 77 -1.71 7.20 13.19
CA ARG A 77 -1.65 5.85 12.60
C ARG A 77 -3.04 5.26 12.37
N ILE A 78 -3.95 5.37 13.35
CA ILE A 78 -5.35 4.93 13.21
C ILE A 78 -6.03 5.68 12.06
N TYR A 79 -5.85 7.00 11.98
CA TYR A 79 -6.37 7.83 10.90
C TYR A 79 -5.84 7.37 9.53
N MET A 80 -4.54 7.16 9.39
CA MET A 80 -3.93 6.68 8.16
C MET A 80 -4.46 5.29 7.77
N HIS A 81 -4.59 4.37 8.71
CA HIS A 81 -5.17 3.04 8.48
C HIS A 81 -6.63 3.11 8.02
N PHE A 82 -7.43 3.98 8.62
CA PHE A 82 -8.82 4.17 8.23
C PHE A 82 -8.93 4.61 6.76
N PHE A 83 -8.19 5.63 6.34
CA PHE A 83 -8.18 6.07 4.95
C PHE A 83 -7.61 5.02 3.99
N TYR A 84 -6.63 4.27 4.45
CA TYR A 84 -6.10 3.16 3.67
C TYR A 84 -7.15 2.06 3.45
N LEU A 85 -7.91 1.69 4.47
CA LEU A 85 -9.03 0.75 4.33
C LEU A 85 -10.11 1.27 3.38
N LEU A 86 -10.46 2.56 3.45
CA LEU A 86 -11.37 3.17 2.49
C LEU A 86 -10.83 3.08 1.05
N THR A 87 -9.53 3.26 0.88
CA THR A 87 -8.86 3.11 -0.41
C THR A 87 -8.98 1.68 -0.92
N LEU A 88 -8.70 0.67 -0.09
CA LEU A 88 -8.82 -0.73 -0.46
C LEU A 88 -10.26 -1.11 -0.83
N LEU A 89 -11.25 -0.62 -0.07
CA LEU A 89 -12.67 -0.84 -0.41
C LEU A 89 -13.03 -0.23 -1.76
N GLY A 90 -12.58 1.01 -2.05
CA GLY A 90 -12.78 1.63 -3.35
C GLY A 90 -12.12 0.86 -4.49
N LEU A 91 -10.93 0.29 -4.27
CA LEU A 91 -10.26 -0.59 -5.23
C LEU A 91 -11.11 -1.83 -5.53
N LEU A 92 -11.70 -2.47 -4.50
CA LEU A 92 -12.61 -3.60 -4.72
C LEU A 92 -13.83 -3.20 -5.56
N PHE A 93 -14.42 -2.03 -5.31
CA PHE A 93 -15.53 -1.53 -6.10
C PHE A 93 -15.13 -1.13 -7.52
N SER A 94 -13.85 -0.89 -7.78
CA SER A 94 -13.37 -0.60 -9.13
C SER A 94 -13.27 -1.83 -10.04
N ILE A 95 -13.23 -3.05 -9.47
CA ILE A 95 -13.06 -4.30 -10.23
C ILE A 95 -14.12 -4.45 -11.34
N PRO A 96 -15.44 -4.32 -11.05
CA PRO A 96 -16.49 -4.51 -12.04
C PRO A 96 -16.65 -3.34 -13.01
N LEU A 97 -15.92 -2.24 -12.86
CA LEU A 97 -16.06 -1.07 -13.76
C LEU A 97 -15.62 -1.43 -15.17
N LYS A 98 -16.51 -1.23 -16.14
CA LYS A 98 -16.24 -1.45 -17.56
C LYS A 98 -15.56 -0.22 -18.18
N ASP A 99 -14.68 -0.47 -19.14
CA ASP A 99 -13.78 0.55 -19.71
C ASP A 99 -14.43 1.44 -20.80
N SER A 100 -15.73 1.31 -21.04
CA SER A 100 -16.37 1.89 -22.24
C SER A 100 -16.34 3.41 -22.35
N LYS A 101 -16.04 4.17 -21.28
CA LYS A 101 -16.04 5.64 -21.30
C LYS A 101 -14.93 6.34 -20.51
N ASN A 102 -14.20 5.64 -19.64
CA ASN A 102 -13.41 6.31 -18.60
C ASN A 102 -11.94 5.87 -18.50
N ASN A 103 -11.41 5.14 -19.47
CA ASN A 103 -10.00 4.70 -19.52
C ASN A 103 -9.50 4.00 -18.23
N TYR A 104 -10.36 3.25 -17.54
CA TYR A 104 -10.00 2.52 -16.33
C TYR A 104 -8.98 1.42 -16.58
N ALA A 105 -8.85 0.94 -17.82
CA ALA A 105 -7.89 -0.08 -18.21
C ALA A 105 -6.47 0.36 -17.88
N ILE A 106 -6.12 1.61 -18.18
CA ILE A 106 -4.77 2.16 -17.89
C ILE A 106 -4.52 2.17 -16.38
N LEU A 107 -5.49 2.62 -15.57
CA LEU A 107 -5.35 2.64 -14.13
C LEU A 107 -5.25 1.24 -13.54
N LYS A 108 -6.04 0.29 -14.03
CA LYS A 108 -5.98 -1.12 -13.63
C LYS A 108 -4.63 -1.74 -13.99
N LEU A 109 -4.12 -1.45 -15.19
CA LEU A 109 -2.81 -1.92 -15.62
C LEU A 109 -1.68 -1.33 -14.77
N ALA A 110 -1.74 -0.04 -14.46
CA ALA A 110 -0.80 0.62 -13.56
C ALA A 110 -0.85 0.00 -12.16
N PHE A 111 -2.04 -0.30 -11.64
CA PHE A 111 -2.21 -0.99 -10.35
C PHE A 111 -1.58 -2.39 -10.36
N ILE A 112 -1.84 -3.20 -11.39
CA ILE A 112 -1.25 -4.54 -11.54
C ILE A 112 0.27 -4.42 -11.68
N GLY A 113 0.75 -3.50 -12.50
CA GLY A 113 2.18 -3.22 -12.69
C GLY A 113 2.88 -2.83 -11.38
N ALA A 114 2.24 -2.00 -10.56
CA ALA A 114 2.74 -1.61 -9.24
C ALA A 114 2.89 -2.83 -8.31
N ILE A 115 1.89 -3.69 -8.24
CA ILE A 115 1.95 -4.92 -7.44
C ILE A 115 3.06 -5.85 -7.94
N LEU A 116 3.15 -6.06 -9.24
CA LEU A 116 4.21 -6.90 -9.83
C LEU A 116 5.60 -6.31 -9.55
N TYR A 117 5.76 -4.99 -9.68
CA TYR A 117 7.01 -4.32 -9.36
C TYR A 117 7.42 -4.56 -7.89
N LEU A 118 6.50 -4.32 -6.96
CA LEU A 118 6.75 -4.55 -5.54
C LEU A 118 7.08 -6.01 -5.22
N LEU A 119 6.43 -6.95 -5.89
CA LEU A 119 6.68 -8.37 -5.70
C LEU A 119 8.05 -8.80 -6.21
N LEU A 120 8.50 -8.26 -7.35
CA LEU A 120 9.72 -8.69 -8.02
C LEU A 120 10.97 -7.96 -7.50
N PHE A 121 10.86 -6.65 -7.32
CA PHE A 121 12.03 -5.79 -7.12
C PHE A 121 12.22 -5.31 -5.69
N GLU A 122 11.15 -5.22 -4.90
CA GLU A 122 11.24 -4.63 -3.57
C GLU A 122 11.33 -5.65 -2.43
N GLY A 123 11.83 -5.20 -1.27
CA GLY A 123 12.13 -6.06 -0.12
C GLY A 123 10.94 -6.53 0.73
N GLY A 124 9.69 -6.17 0.37
CA GLY A 124 8.51 -6.55 1.17
C GLY A 124 8.23 -5.56 2.32
N ARG A 125 8.34 -4.26 2.07
CA ARG A 125 8.01 -3.20 3.02
C ARG A 125 6.96 -2.27 2.44
N SER A 126 5.97 -1.88 3.23
CA SER A 126 4.84 -1.05 2.80
C SER A 126 5.25 0.36 2.37
N ARG A 127 6.38 0.90 2.86
CA ARG A 127 6.89 2.22 2.44
C ARG A 127 7.10 2.35 0.93
N TYR A 128 7.41 1.26 0.23
CA TYR A 128 7.58 1.30 -1.22
C TYR A 128 6.25 1.41 -1.98
N LEU A 129 5.12 1.14 -1.31
CA LEU A 129 3.80 1.33 -1.89
C LEU A 129 3.47 2.81 -2.11
N ILE A 130 4.04 3.72 -1.30
CA ILE A 130 3.76 5.16 -1.34
C ILE A 130 3.89 5.74 -2.76
N GLN A 131 4.90 5.34 -3.51
CA GLN A 131 5.14 5.83 -4.87
C GLN A 131 4.01 5.50 -5.86
N PHE A 132 3.22 4.46 -5.56
CA PHE A 132 2.10 4.02 -6.38
C PHE A 132 0.73 4.48 -5.86
N MET A 133 0.67 5.07 -4.67
CA MET A 133 -0.58 5.51 -4.04
C MET A 133 -1.41 6.48 -4.91
N PRO A 134 -0.84 7.40 -5.70
CA PRO A 134 -1.63 8.24 -6.60
C PRO A 134 -2.53 7.43 -7.53
N PHE A 135 -2.02 6.36 -8.14
CA PHE A 135 -2.82 5.47 -9.01
C PHE A 135 -3.88 4.70 -8.23
N TRP A 136 -3.55 4.26 -7.02
CA TRP A 136 -4.48 3.57 -6.14
C TRP A 136 -5.63 4.47 -5.72
N TYR A 137 -5.35 5.73 -5.38
CA TYR A 137 -6.38 6.70 -5.01
C TYR A 137 -7.31 7.02 -6.18
N LEU A 138 -6.77 7.23 -7.39
CA LEU A 138 -7.57 7.48 -8.58
C LEU A 138 -8.49 6.30 -8.91
N LEU A 139 -7.95 5.08 -8.87
CA LEU A 139 -8.73 3.87 -9.12
C LEU A 139 -9.77 3.62 -8.03
N SER A 140 -9.43 3.86 -6.78
CA SER A 140 -10.33 3.77 -5.63
C SER A 140 -11.47 4.78 -5.73
N ALA A 141 -11.16 6.05 -6.04
CA ALA A 141 -12.16 7.10 -6.23
C ALA A 141 -13.14 6.72 -7.35
N SER A 142 -12.62 6.17 -8.46
CA SER A 142 -13.44 5.66 -9.55
C SER A 142 -14.38 4.55 -9.11
N GLY A 143 -13.91 3.65 -8.22
CA GLY A 143 -14.73 2.59 -7.64
C GLY A 143 -15.89 3.13 -6.80
N TRP A 144 -15.64 4.10 -5.95
CA TRP A 144 -16.68 4.76 -5.15
C TRP A 144 -17.71 5.51 -6.00
N LEU A 145 -17.26 6.20 -7.06
CA LEU A 145 -18.15 6.88 -8.00
C LEU A 145 -19.02 5.90 -8.78
N GLY A 146 -18.42 4.81 -9.28
CA GLY A 146 -19.16 3.77 -10.01
C GLY A 146 -20.25 3.10 -9.16
N LEU A 147 -19.98 2.90 -7.86
CA LEU A 147 -20.97 2.38 -6.92
C LEU A 147 -22.19 3.32 -6.76
N ARG A 148 -21.96 4.64 -6.80
CA ARG A 148 -23.03 5.66 -6.80
C ARG A 148 -23.89 5.57 -8.05
N GLU A 149 -23.31 5.41 -9.21
CA GLU A 149 -24.02 5.30 -10.50
C GLU A 149 -24.87 4.03 -10.54
N ILE A 150 -24.35 2.89 -10.12
CA ILE A 150 -25.11 1.63 -10.05
C ILE A 150 -26.32 1.78 -9.12
N ARG A 151 -26.17 2.44 -7.96
CA ARG A 151 -27.29 2.68 -7.04
C ARG A 151 -28.33 3.63 -7.62
N ARG A 152 -27.94 4.67 -8.35
CA ARG A 152 -28.86 5.58 -9.03
C ARG A 152 -29.66 4.86 -10.11
N TYR A 153 -28.99 4.08 -10.95
CA TYR A 153 -29.65 3.28 -12.00
C TYR A 153 -30.71 2.33 -11.43
N LYS A 154 -30.43 1.61 -10.35
CA LYS A 154 -31.40 0.74 -9.69
C LYS A 154 -32.62 1.47 -9.12
N LYS A 155 -32.50 2.75 -8.77
CA LYS A 155 -33.62 3.57 -8.27
C LYS A 155 -34.51 4.11 -9.39
N THR A 156 -33.98 4.27 -10.60
CA THR A 156 -34.70 4.83 -11.74
C THR A 156 -35.48 3.75 -12.52
N VAL A 157 -35.10 2.48 -12.36
CA VAL A 157 -35.71 1.32 -13.04
C VAL A 157 -36.79 0.65 -12.15
N LYS A 158 -36.98 1.11 -10.92
CA LYS A 158 -38.12 0.76 -10.04
C LYS A 158 -39.17 1.85 -10.08
#